data_c68db272a19eef7b9b84450f37043526
#
_entry.id   c68db272a19eef7b9b84450f37043526
#
_cell.length_a   1.000
_cell.length_b   1.000
_cell.length_c   1.000
_cell.angle_alpha   90.00
_cell.angle_beta   90.00
_cell.angle_gamma   90.00
#
_symmetry.space_group_name_H-M   'P 1'
#
loop_
_entity.id
_entity.type
_entity.pdbx_description
1 polymer ?
#
loop_
_entity_poly.entity_id
_entity_poly.type
_entity_poly.pdbx_seq_one_letter_code
_entity_poly.pdbx_strand_id
1 'polypeptide(L)'
;MINPHNVLKVLSNLISDKLFRYSPSSIHPDEEHVASNFYKCLESILESTSHIFETENTLDHDDELDDEDIEDPLPLTSTDEHLDPIKDTDYEPIDEYNLQNHFSLDYMKRVVDYYDEINPITGKRKRKWRTVKHSFQRVPNPQCIARFRKYIEAGGTKQQKVDNVDIYVYDQFEHARHNFLSVHDIDLRRWGLKKARELNLNDFEASEGWLWNFKYRHGICSRKITKLVTKKVVESQEEIYQSAKNFVLETNKIIEGYSPNQVLNTDQIGVELEVHGGRTLTHSGEKSTWGSVRSLGAATHAYTIQPIITMDGCVLNPLYMCLKEVSGRIGDNVKKNLFHAKNIVLTCSKSGKLTSSLVTYWVNQCLIPNLQSRTLLLVDSLPHQVHPEVYKGLKHFEYRVIPPKTAPIIQPLDVYYNRQHKKIVRRIYDHVRLDEIDINLSERNNLIKLQSLVHSQMCSKAFRPMIKYAWFKSGFLKHDPGPFQNAKDICFTFQTDKCHEKSCIDGPMIRCSWCQQELCFTHFFLNYHYH
;
A
#
# COMPACT_ATOMS: atom_id res chain seq x y z
N MET A 1 4.38 0.51 36.98
CA MET A 1 5.73 -0.10 36.95
C MET A 1 5.57 -1.61 36.78
N ILE A 2 6.15 -2.16 35.71
CA ILE A 2 6.07 -3.62 35.44
C ILE A 2 6.96 -4.35 36.44
N ASN A 3 6.42 -5.39 37.10
CA ASN A 3 7.19 -6.21 38.02
C ASN A 3 7.85 -7.37 37.24
N PRO A 4 9.19 -7.44 37.16
CA PRO A 4 9.90 -8.45 36.38
C PRO A 4 9.66 -9.87 36.86
N HIS A 5 9.47 -10.04 38.18
CA HIS A 5 9.15 -11.35 38.76
C HIS A 5 7.80 -11.89 38.23
N ASN A 6 6.80 -11.03 38.13
CA ASN A 6 5.50 -11.41 37.60
C ASN A 6 5.58 -11.73 36.10
N VAL A 7 6.39 -10.98 35.32
CA VAL A 7 6.62 -11.25 33.90
C VAL A 7 7.25 -12.62 33.72
N LEU A 8 8.31 -12.94 34.46
CA LEU A 8 8.97 -14.24 34.42
C LEU A 8 8.04 -15.38 34.84
N LYS A 9 7.19 -15.18 35.85
CA LYS A 9 6.21 -16.18 36.28
C LYS A 9 5.16 -16.44 35.19
N VAL A 10 4.61 -15.42 34.60
CA VAL A 10 3.64 -15.55 33.48
C VAL A 10 4.28 -16.18 32.27
N LEU A 11 5.50 -15.77 31.90
CA LEU A 11 6.26 -16.32 30.79
C LEU A 11 6.54 -17.82 31.02
N SER A 12 6.98 -18.19 32.23
CA SER A 12 7.20 -19.59 32.60
C SER A 12 5.93 -20.43 32.48
N ASN A 13 4.78 -19.91 32.88
CA ASN A 13 3.49 -20.60 32.75
C ASN A 13 3.07 -20.76 31.28
N LEU A 14 3.21 -19.70 30.47
CA LEU A 14 2.90 -19.75 29.02
C LEU A 14 3.81 -20.71 28.24
N ILE A 15 5.05 -20.86 28.69
CA ILE A 15 6.04 -21.75 28.08
C ILE A 15 5.83 -23.20 28.55
N SER A 16 5.48 -23.41 29.82
CA SER A 16 5.28 -24.74 30.42
C SER A 16 4.28 -25.60 29.63
N ASP A 17 3.15 -25.00 29.23
CA ASP A 17 2.10 -25.72 28.49
C ASP A 17 2.55 -26.23 27.09
N LYS A 18 3.59 -25.61 26.53
CA LYS A 18 4.10 -25.96 25.17
C LYS A 18 5.40 -26.75 25.19
N LEU A 19 6.24 -26.59 26.22
CA LEU A 19 7.58 -27.21 26.27
C LEU A 19 7.62 -28.61 26.85
N PHE A 20 6.55 -29.13 27.44
CA PHE A 20 6.47 -30.53 27.91
C PHE A 20 6.76 -31.60 26.84
N ARG A 21 6.91 -31.18 25.58
CA ARG A 21 7.22 -32.06 24.44
C ARG A 21 8.72 -32.24 24.19
N TYR A 22 9.58 -31.48 24.86
CA TYR A 22 11.02 -31.52 24.64
C TYR A 22 11.74 -32.05 25.86
N SER A 23 12.58 -33.05 25.69
CA SER A 23 13.44 -33.58 26.75
C SER A 23 14.61 -32.62 27.01
N PRO A 24 15.03 -32.43 28.27
CA PRO A 24 16.23 -31.64 28.57
C PRO A 24 17.46 -32.18 27.86
N SER A 25 18.22 -31.31 27.23
CA SER A 25 19.51 -31.58 26.58
C SER A 25 20.61 -30.68 27.13
N SER A 26 21.86 -30.89 26.75
CA SER A 26 22.94 -29.95 27.04
C SER A 26 22.68 -28.62 26.36
N ILE A 27 22.91 -27.50 27.08
CA ILE A 27 22.68 -26.14 26.59
C ILE A 27 23.64 -25.86 25.42
N HIS A 28 23.08 -25.38 24.32
CA HIS A 28 23.82 -24.99 23.12
C HIS A 28 24.12 -23.48 23.14
N PRO A 29 25.24 -22.99 22.58
CA PRO A 29 25.58 -21.56 22.53
C PRO A 29 24.49 -20.67 21.92
N ASP A 30 23.73 -21.18 20.96
CA ASP A 30 22.61 -20.44 20.35
C ASP A 30 21.44 -20.25 21.33
N GLU A 31 21.23 -21.22 22.25
CA GLU A 31 20.19 -21.13 23.29
C GLU A 31 20.58 -20.09 24.35
N GLU A 32 21.87 -20.01 24.70
CA GLU A 32 22.41 -18.95 25.56
C GLU A 32 22.25 -17.57 24.89
N HIS A 33 22.50 -17.49 23.58
CA HIS A 33 22.34 -16.26 22.84
C HIS A 33 20.87 -15.78 22.79
N VAL A 34 19.93 -16.68 22.55
CA VAL A 34 18.48 -16.40 22.59
C VAL A 34 18.07 -15.95 23.98
N ALA A 35 18.49 -16.66 25.04
CA ALA A 35 18.19 -16.29 26.41
C ALA A 35 18.76 -14.91 26.78
N SER A 36 19.97 -14.61 26.34
CA SER A 36 20.61 -13.29 26.54
C SER A 36 19.85 -12.16 25.83
N ASN A 37 19.30 -12.42 24.66
CA ASN A 37 18.48 -11.43 23.95
C ASN A 37 17.14 -11.17 24.64
N PHE A 38 16.48 -12.22 25.16
CA PHE A 38 15.28 -12.06 25.99
C PHE A 38 15.57 -11.27 27.28
N TYR A 39 16.70 -11.52 27.93
CA TYR A 39 17.12 -10.78 29.09
C TYR A 39 17.30 -9.28 28.78
N LYS A 40 18.01 -8.94 27.71
CA LYS A 40 18.20 -7.55 27.27
C LYS A 40 16.88 -6.83 26.96
N CYS A 41 15.91 -7.53 26.35
CA CYS A 41 14.58 -7.00 26.13
C CYS A 41 13.86 -6.69 27.45
N LEU A 42 13.92 -7.60 28.43
CA LEU A 42 13.34 -7.40 29.75
C LEU A 42 14.03 -6.25 30.50
N GLU A 43 15.35 -6.16 30.46
CA GLU A 43 16.14 -5.10 31.07
C GLU A 43 15.78 -3.73 30.50
N SER A 44 15.66 -3.61 29.18
CA SER A 44 15.23 -2.39 28.50
C SER A 44 13.81 -1.95 28.90
N ILE A 45 12.91 -2.90 29.12
CA ILE A 45 11.54 -2.63 29.58
C ILE A 45 11.54 -2.12 31.04
N LEU A 46 12.44 -2.63 31.86
CA LEU A 46 12.55 -2.27 33.28
C LEU A 46 13.18 -0.90 33.50
N GLU A 47 14.13 -0.52 32.65
CA GLU A 47 14.83 0.76 32.71
C GLU A 47 14.02 1.93 32.14
N SER A 48 12.93 1.65 31.40
CA SER A 48 12.13 2.70 30.80
C SER A 48 11.01 3.18 31.74
N THR A 49 10.82 4.50 31.80
CA THR A 49 9.82 5.15 32.65
C THR A 49 8.40 5.13 32.07
N SER A 50 8.27 4.79 30.79
CA SER A 50 6.98 4.59 30.10
C SER A 50 7.13 3.51 29.03
N HIS A 51 6.18 2.56 29.02
CA HIS A 51 6.16 1.48 28.03
C HIS A 51 4.93 1.66 27.15
N ILE A 52 5.16 1.87 25.86
CA ILE A 52 4.17 1.62 24.83
C ILE A 52 4.74 0.42 24.07
N PHE A 53 4.08 -0.73 24.18
CA PHE A 53 4.34 -1.81 23.22
C PHE A 53 3.72 -1.39 21.89
N GLU A 54 4.46 -0.64 21.11
CA GLU A 54 4.27 -0.64 19.69
C GLU A 54 4.91 -1.96 19.21
N THR A 55 4.10 -2.89 18.77
CA THR A 55 4.54 -3.78 17.72
C THR A 55 4.86 -2.83 16.57
N GLU A 56 6.12 -2.45 16.44
CA GLU A 56 6.66 -2.03 15.15
C GLU A 56 6.45 -3.25 14.23
N ASN A 57 5.25 -3.36 13.70
CA ASN A 57 5.14 -3.90 12.37
C ASN A 57 5.99 -2.93 11.57
N THR A 58 7.19 -3.39 11.31
CA THR A 58 8.25 -2.81 10.52
C THR A 58 7.76 -1.64 9.69
N LEU A 59 8.61 -0.64 9.52
CA LEU A 59 8.53 0.41 8.51
C LEU A 59 8.30 -0.13 7.06
N ASP A 60 7.92 -1.36 6.91
CA ASP A 60 7.51 -2.09 5.71
C ASP A 60 6.07 -1.76 5.33
N HIS A 61 5.79 -0.46 5.19
CA HIS A 61 4.67 0.00 4.38
C HIS A 61 4.89 -0.24 2.89
N ASP A 62 6.00 -0.91 2.55
CA ASP A 62 6.41 -1.14 1.17
C ASP A 62 6.00 -2.49 0.59
N ASP A 63 5.33 -3.34 1.36
CA ASP A 63 4.59 -4.48 0.79
C ASP A 63 3.25 -4.06 0.15
N GLU A 64 2.95 -2.76 0.09
CA GLU A 64 2.04 -2.27 -0.93
C GLU A 64 2.67 -2.61 -2.27
N LEU A 65 2.15 -3.68 -2.86
CA LEU A 65 2.42 -4.12 -4.22
C LEU A 65 2.56 -2.87 -5.09
N ASP A 66 3.66 -2.75 -5.81
CA ASP A 66 3.72 -1.84 -6.94
C ASP A 66 2.47 -2.14 -7.79
N ASP A 67 1.43 -1.30 -7.68
CA ASP A 67 0.24 -1.39 -8.54
C ASP A 67 0.61 -1.29 -10.02
N GLU A 68 1.86 -0.96 -10.31
CA GLU A 68 2.44 -0.92 -11.64
C GLU A 68 2.99 -2.26 -12.12
N ASP A 69 3.27 -3.23 -11.21
CA ASP A 69 3.59 -4.62 -11.58
C ASP A 69 2.33 -5.53 -11.50
N ILE A 70 1.20 -5.01 -11.01
CA ILE A 70 -0.11 -5.51 -11.36
C ILE A 70 -0.40 -4.82 -12.71
N GLU A 71 -0.04 -5.45 -13.82
CA GLU A 71 -0.88 -5.32 -15.00
C GLU A 71 -2.29 -5.49 -14.45
N ASP A 72 -3.12 -4.44 -14.53
CA ASP A 72 -4.57 -4.62 -14.46
C ASP A 72 -4.81 -5.90 -15.25
N PRO A 73 -5.54 -6.89 -14.70
CA PRO A 73 -5.94 -8.00 -15.54
C PRO A 73 -6.56 -7.29 -16.73
N LEU A 74 -5.82 -7.28 -17.84
CA LEU A 74 -6.31 -6.81 -19.13
C LEU A 74 -7.73 -7.31 -19.17
N PRO A 75 -8.72 -6.49 -19.48
CA PRO A 75 -10.07 -6.98 -19.69
C PRO A 75 -9.86 -8.18 -20.58
N LEU A 76 -10.20 -9.38 -20.12
CA LEU A 76 -9.90 -10.66 -20.74
C LEU A 76 -10.19 -10.56 -22.23
N THR A 77 -9.22 -10.02 -22.97
CA THR A 77 -9.15 -10.17 -24.42
C THR A 77 -8.58 -11.56 -24.61
N SER A 78 -9.51 -12.50 -24.61
CA SER A 78 -9.46 -13.78 -25.30
C SER A 78 -8.10 -14.14 -25.90
N THR A 79 -7.25 -14.80 -25.14
CA THR A 79 -6.30 -15.79 -25.64
C THR A 79 -6.07 -16.89 -24.59
N ASP A 80 -7.10 -17.26 -23.85
CA ASP A 80 -7.16 -18.60 -23.28
C ASP A 80 -8.19 -19.37 -24.11
N GLU A 81 -7.68 -20.29 -24.88
CA GLU A 81 -8.43 -21.23 -25.66
C GLU A 81 -9.42 -21.96 -24.78
N HIS A 82 -10.72 -21.90 -25.15
CA HIS A 82 -11.78 -22.83 -24.77
C HIS A 82 -11.96 -23.15 -23.29
N LEU A 83 -12.35 -22.15 -22.50
CA LEU A 83 -13.31 -22.40 -21.45
C LEU A 83 -14.65 -21.87 -21.94
N ASP A 84 -15.54 -22.77 -22.35
CA ASP A 84 -16.94 -22.46 -22.58
C ASP A 84 -17.44 -21.67 -21.38
N PRO A 85 -18.21 -20.56 -21.55
CA PRO A 85 -18.75 -19.81 -20.45
C PRO A 85 -19.53 -20.77 -19.55
N ILE A 86 -19.09 -20.88 -18.30
CA ILE A 86 -19.74 -21.73 -17.30
C ILE A 86 -21.20 -21.29 -17.24
N LYS A 87 -22.09 -22.18 -17.66
CA LYS A 87 -23.51 -21.90 -17.75
C LYS A 87 -24.02 -21.58 -16.35
N ASP A 88 -24.38 -20.32 -16.11
CA ASP A 88 -24.99 -19.90 -14.85
C ASP A 88 -26.42 -20.46 -14.81
N THR A 89 -26.61 -21.51 -14.02
CA THR A 89 -27.94 -22.11 -13.83
C THR A 89 -28.85 -21.25 -12.95
N ASP A 90 -28.28 -20.33 -12.19
CA ASP A 90 -29.00 -19.43 -11.29
C ASP A 90 -29.40 -18.11 -11.96
N TYR A 91 -28.76 -17.75 -13.08
CA TYR A 91 -28.98 -16.51 -13.81
C TYR A 91 -29.40 -16.77 -15.25
N GLU A 92 -30.64 -16.36 -15.60
CA GLU A 92 -31.07 -16.31 -16.99
C GLU A 92 -30.69 -14.95 -17.60
N PRO A 93 -29.87 -14.92 -18.68
CA PRO A 93 -29.50 -13.67 -19.33
C PRO A 93 -30.78 -12.94 -19.80
N ILE A 94 -30.85 -11.64 -19.53
CA ILE A 94 -31.94 -10.80 -20.01
C ILE A 94 -31.74 -10.63 -21.51
N ASP A 95 -32.60 -11.24 -22.32
CA ASP A 95 -32.69 -10.97 -23.75
C ASP A 95 -32.98 -9.48 -23.95
N GLU A 96 -32.13 -8.75 -24.66
CA GLU A 96 -32.31 -7.32 -24.98
C GLU A 96 -33.69 -7.05 -25.64
N TYR A 97 -34.23 -8.04 -26.37
CA TYR A 97 -35.57 -7.98 -26.96
C TYR A 97 -36.72 -8.03 -25.93
N ASN A 98 -36.50 -8.47 -24.70
CA ASN A 98 -37.49 -8.61 -23.65
C ASN A 98 -37.55 -7.46 -22.64
N LEU A 99 -36.70 -6.44 -22.76
CA LEU A 99 -36.68 -5.26 -21.86
C LEU A 99 -38.06 -4.55 -21.77
N GLN A 100 -38.86 -4.61 -22.82
CA GLN A 100 -40.23 -4.03 -22.81
C GLN A 100 -41.20 -4.77 -21.88
N ASN A 101 -40.92 -6.01 -21.50
CA ASN A 101 -41.75 -6.86 -20.68
C ASN A 101 -41.28 -6.97 -19.22
N HIS A 102 -40.21 -6.29 -18.84
CA HIS A 102 -39.77 -6.23 -17.44
C HIS A 102 -40.56 -5.18 -16.66
N PHE A 103 -41.28 -5.65 -15.65
CA PHE A 103 -42.08 -4.80 -14.78
C PHE A 103 -41.55 -4.87 -13.35
N SER A 104 -41.31 -3.71 -12.73
CA SER A 104 -40.97 -3.67 -11.30
C SER A 104 -42.14 -4.15 -10.45
N LEU A 105 -41.84 -4.68 -9.27
CA LEU A 105 -42.87 -5.15 -8.34
C LEU A 105 -43.86 -4.03 -7.99
N ASP A 106 -43.38 -2.80 -7.81
CA ASP A 106 -44.24 -1.63 -7.55
C ASP A 106 -45.11 -1.25 -8.73
N TYR A 107 -44.59 -1.41 -9.95
CA TYR A 107 -45.43 -1.22 -11.14
C TYR A 107 -46.54 -2.27 -11.20
N MET A 108 -46.20 -3.54 -10.93
CA MET A 108 -47.19 -4.62 -10.89
C MET A 108 -48.28 -4.36 -9.84
N LYS A 109 -47.87 -3.94 -8.62
CA LYS A 109 -48.81 -3.56 -7.54
C LYS A 109 -49.74 -2.44 -7.98
N ARG A 110 -49.22 -1.34 -8.51
CA ARG A 110 -50.02 -0.22 -9.01
C ARG A 110 -51.01 -0.63 -10.08
N VAL A 111 -50.61 -1.52 -11.00
CA VAL A 111 -51.51 -2.02 -12.05
C VAL A 111 -52.63 -2.85 -11.45
N VAL A 112 -52.32 -3.77 -10.53
CA VAL A 112 -53.32 -4.64 -9.87
C VAL A 112 -54.28 -3.82 -9.01
N ASP A 113 -53.76 -2.91 -8.17
CA ASP A 113 -54.55 -2.03 -7.32
C ASP A 113 -55.52 -1.17 -8.15
N TYR A 114 -55.03 -0.61 -9.25
CA TYR A 114 -55.83 0.20 -10.16
C TYR A 114 -56.93 -0.62 -10.86
N TYR A 115 -56.63 -1.87 -11.23
CA TYR A 115 -57.58 -2.78 -11.86
C TYR A 115 -58.62 -3.33 -10.89
N ASP A 116 -58.23 -3.64 -9.66
CA ASP A 116 -59.08 -4.27 -8.65
C ASP A 116 -59.88 -3.26 -7.79
N GLU A 117 -59.69 -1.97 -8.02
CA GLU A 117 -60.45 -0.94 -7.30
C GLU A 117 -61.94 -1.12 -7.48
N ILE A 118 -62.66 -1.34 -6.37
CA ILE A 118 -64.12 -1.60 -6.31
C ILE A 118 -64.88 -0.29 -6.08
N ASN A 119 -65.99 -0.12 -6.78
CA ASN A 119 -66.88 0.95 -6.48
C ASN A 119 -67.66 0.59 -5.20
N PRO A 120 -67.57 1.41 -4.13
CA PRO A 120 -68.23 1.10 -2.84
C PRO A 120 -69.73 1.03 -2.88
N ILE A 121 -70.36 1.67 -3.90
CA ILE A 121 -71.86 1.69 -4.03
C ILE A 121 -72.36 0.45 -4.77
N THR A 122 -71.63 0.01 -5.80
CA THR A 122 -72.12 -1.06 -6.70
C THR A 122 -71.48 -2.41 -6.44
N GLY A 123 -70.45 -2.49 -5.61
CA GLY A 123 -69.62 -3.70 -5.34
C GLY A 123 -68.87 -4.26 -6.56
N LYS A 124 -68.92 -3.55 -7.70
CA LYS A 124 -68.29 -3.98 -8.94
C LYS A 124 -66.98 -3.21 -9.18
N ARG A 125 -66.08 -3.79 -9.99
CA ARG A 125 -64.83 -3.08 -10.39
C ARG A 125 -65.17 -1.74 -11.03
N LYS A 126 -64.44 -0.69 -10.61
CA LYS A 126 -64.60 0.66 -11.14
C LYS A 126 -64.18 0.77 -12.62
N ARG A 127 -63.28 -0.04 -13.07
CA ARG A 127 -62.62 0.12 -14.38
C ARG A 127 -62.68 -1.15 -15.23
N LYS A 128 -62.97 -0.95 -16.52
CA LYS A 128 -62.82 -2.01 -17.53
C LYS A 128 -61.41 -2.10 -18.02
N TRP A 129 -61.00 -3.25 -18.58
CA TRP A 129 -59.66 -3.49 -19.11
C TRP A 129 -59.17 -2.36 -20.07
N ARG A 130 -60.04 -1.85 -20.95
CA ARG A 130 -59.66 -0.76 -21.87
C ARG A 130 -59.12 0.47 -21.14
N THR A 131 -59.69 0.85 -20.01
CA THR A 131 -59.21 1.97 -19.18
C THR A 131 -57.88 1.67 -18.55
N VAL A 132 -57.68 0.44 -18.07
CA VAL A 132 -56.39 0.01 -17.49
C VAL A 132 -55.30 0.01 -18.57
N LYS A 133 -55.59 -0.52 -19.76
CA LYS A 133 -54.67 -0.52 -20.90
C LYS A 133 -54.28 0.88 -21.35
N HIS A 134 -55.21 1.84 -21.29
CA HIS A 134 -54.89 3.23 -21.60
C HIS A 134 -53.95 3.87 -20.58
N SER A 135 -54.17 3.59 -19.27
CA SER A 135 -53.34 4.12 -18.19
C SER A 135 -51.98 3.39 -18.07
N PHE A 136 -51.94 2.09 -18.40
CA PHE A 136 -50.74 1.23 -18.28
C PHE A 136 -50.45 0.58 -19.64
N GLN A 137 -49.98 1.38 -20.59
CA GLN A 137 -49.80 0.98 -21.99
C GLN A 137 -48.80 -0.19 -22.17
N ARG A 138 -47.84 -0.35 -21.26
CA ARG A 138 -46.85 -1.43 -21.29
C ARG A 138 -47.45 -2.81 -21.00
N VAL A 139 -48.59 -2.91 -20.31
CA VAL A 139 -49.26 -4.20 -20.01
C VAL A 139 -49.97 -4.72 -21.26
N PRO A 140 -49.52 -5.85 -21.86
CA PRO A 140 -50.01 -6.24 -23.19
C PRO A 140 -51.48 -6.75 -23.17
N ASN A 141 -51.89 -7.50 -22.15
CA ASN A 141 -53.20 -8.18 -22.08
C ASN A 141 -53.68 -8.37 -20.62
N PRO A 142 -54.97 -8.67 -20.39
CA PRO A 142 -55.53 -8.86 -19.05
C PRO A 142 -54.95 -10.06 -18.29
N GLN A 143 -54.42 -11.05 -18.99
CA GLN A 143 -53.79 -12.24 -18.35
C GLN A 143 -52.55 -11.86 -17.57
N CYS A 144 -51.86 -10.77 -17.94
CA CYS A 144 -50.74 -10.25 -17.19
C CYS A 144 -51.11 -9.86 -15.76
N ILE A 145 -52.36 -9.40 -15.51
CA ILE A 145 -52.81 -9.03 -14.17
C ILE A 145 -52.85 -10.26 -13.25
N ALA A 146 -53.32 -11.40 -13.76
CA ALA A 146 -53.30 -12.65 -13.00
C ALA A 146 -51.87 -13.11 -12.66
N ARG A 147 -50.91 -12.92 -13.61
CA ARG A 147 -49.50 -13.17 -13.36
C ARG A 147 -48.89 -12.19 -12.36
N PHE A 148 -49.24 -10.92 -12.46
CA PHE A 148 -48.79 -9.90 -11.52
C PHE A 148 -49.23 -10.18 -10.09
N ARG A 149 -50.49 -10.64 -9.88
CA ARG A 149 -50.96 -11.06 -8.54
C ARG A 149 -50.10 -12.20 -7.99
N LYS A 150 -49.81 -13.24 -8.80
CA LYS A 150 -48.95 -14.35 -8.39
C LYS A 150 -47.56 -13.85 -8.04
N TYR A 151 -46.98 -12.94 -8.81
CA TYR A 151 -45.65 -12.37 -8.52
C TYR A 151 -45.67 -11.49 -7.28
N ILE A 152 -46.72 -10.72 -7.04
CA ILE A 152 -46.90 -9.91 -5.83
C ILE A 152 -46.99 -10.81 -4.59
N GLU A 153 -47.83 -11.86 -4.65
CA GLU A 153 -47.97 -12.86 -3.58
C GLU A 153 -46.66 -13.60 -3.32
N ALA A 154 -45.93 -13.92 -4.36
CA ALA A 154 -44.62 -14.58 -4.26
C ALA A 154 -43.49 -13.64 -3.83
N GLY A 155 -43.70 -12.31 -3.72
CA GLY A 155 -42.68 -11.32 -3.37
C GLY A 155 -41.76 -10.96 -4.52
N GLY A 156 -42.16 -11.16 -5.77
CA GLY A 156 -41.41 -10.84 -6.99
C GLY A 156 -41.24 -12.01 -7.94
N THR A 157 -40.69 -11.76 -9.11
CA THR A 157 -40.26 -12.79 -10.08
C THR A 157 -39.01 -13.47 -9.59
N LYS A 158 -38.65 -14.64 -10.16
CA LYS A 158 -37.38 -15.34 -9.86
C LYS A 158 -36.18 -14.40 -10.07
N GLN A 159 -36.13 -13.71 -11.22
CA GLN A 159 -35.07 -12.76 -11.53
C GLN A 159 -34.97 -11.63 -10.50
N GLN A 160 -36.06 -11.00 -10.12
CA GLN A 160 -36.06 -9.93 -9.10
C GLN A 160 -35.56 -10.43 -7.74
N LYS A 161 -35.85 -11.68 -7.39
CA LYS A 161 -35.30 -12.28 -6.16
C LYS A 161 -33.83 -12.53 -6.27
N VAL A 162 -33.33 -13.00 -7.43
CA VAL A 162 -31.89 -13.17 -7.68
C VAL A 162 -31.15 -11.84 -7.63
N ASP A 163 -31.71 -10.79 -8.23
CA ASP A 163 -31.17 -9.42 -8.17
C ASP A 163 -31.10 -8.92 -6.71
N ASN A 164 -32.13 -9.20 -5.90
CA ASN A 164 -32.12 -8.87 -4.48
C ASN A 164 -31.06 -9.66 -3.69
N VAL A 165 -30.80 -10.91 -4.06
CA VAL A 165 -29.70 -11.70 -3.50
C VAL A 165 -28.35 -11.04 -3.85
N ASP A 166 -28.17 -10.65 -5.10
CA ASP A 166 -26.97 -10.02 -5.62
C ASP A 166 -26.65 -8.72 -4.86
N ILE A 167 -27.64 -7.82 -4.75
CA ILE A 167 -27.52 -6.57 -4.00
C ILE A 167 -27.14 -6.84 -2.53
N TYR A 168 -27.84 -7.77 -1.89
CA TYR A 168 -27.56 -8.09 -0.49
C TYR A 168 -26.14 -8.65 -0.28
N VAL A 169 -25.68 -9.54 -1.16
CA VAL A 169 -24.32 -10.11 -1.06
C VAL A 169 -23.27 -9.04 -1.29
N TYR A 170 -23.51 -8.11 -2.22
CA TYR A 170 -22.60 -7.00 -2.45
C TYR A 170 -22.53 -6.05 -1.25
N ASP A 171 -23.66 -5.70 -0.64
CA ASP A 171 -23.70 -4.88 0.58
C ASP A 171 -22.95 -5.55 1.74
N GLN A 172 -23.08 -6.87 1.91
CA GLN A 172 -22.34 -7.61 2.92
C GLN A 172 -20.82 -7.63 2.62
N PHE A 173 -20.44 -7.75 1.35
CA PHE A 173 -19.08 -7.69 0.91
C PHE A 173 -18.46 -6.31 1.20
N GLU A 174 -19.12 -5.23 0.79
CA GLU A 174 -18.67 -3.85 1.05
C GLU A 174 -18.55 -3.58 2.55
N HIS A 175 -19.54 -4.00 3.35
CA HIS A 175 -19.48 -3.87 4.80
C HIS A 175 -18.27 -4.63 5.40
N ALA A 176 -18.03 -5.86 4.95
CA ALA A 176 -16.87 -6.64 5.40
C ALA A 176 -15.55 -6.00 4.97
N ARG A 177 -15.46 -5.47 3.74
CA ARG A 177 -14.28 -4.77 3.23
C ARG A 177 -14.02 -3.46 3.99
N HIS A 178 -15.06 -2.68 4.28
CA HIS A 178 -14.95 -1.47 5.10
C HIS A 178 -14.38 -1.75 6.49
N ASN A 179 -14.70 -2.92 7.05
CA ASN A 179 -14.16 -3.38 8.34
C ASN A 179 -12.87 -4.20 8.23
N PHE A 180 -12.23 -4.24 7.05
CA PHE A 180 -11.01 -5.00 6.77
C PHE A 180 -11.08 -6.50 7.09
N LEU A 181 -12.28 -7.07 7.03
CA LEU A 181 -12.47 -8.50 7.23
C LEU A 181 -12.10 -9.28 5.97
N SER A 182 -11.48 -10.44 6.17
CA SER A 182 -11.19 -11.36 5.08
C SER A 182 -12.48 -11.99 4.58
N VAL A 183 -12.74 -11.89 3.27
CA VAL A 183 -13.89 -12.49 2.61
C VAL A 183 -13.41 -13.49 1.57
N HIS A 184 -13.97 -14.68 1.57
CA HIS A 184 -13.68 -15.77 0.64
C HIS A 184 -14.93 -16.15 -0.15
N ASP A 185 -14.75 -16.85 -1.25
CA ASP A 185 -15.82 -17.32 -2.13
C ASP A 185 -16.94 -18.06 -1.38
N ILE A 186 -16.57 -18.85 -0.37
CA ILE A 186 -17.52 -19.56 0.49
C ILE A 186 -18.42 -18.60 1.29
N ASP A 187 -17.93 -17.44 1.67
CA ASP A 187 -18.70 -16.44 2.43
C ASP A 187 -19.74 -15.78 1.54
N LEU A 188 -19.38 -15.44 0.30
CA LEU A 188 -20.31 -14.90 -0.70
C LEU A 188 -21.45 -15.91 -0.97
N ARG A 189 -21.11 -17.17 -1.18
CA ARG A 189 -22.10 -18.24 -1.36
C ARG A 189 -23.01 -18.39 -0.13
N ARG A 190 -22.45 -18.38 1.07
CA ARG A 190 -23.20 -18.48 2.32
C ARG A 190 -24.20 -17.32 2.49
N TRP A 191 -23.79 -16.10 2.20
CA TRP A 191 -24.68 -14.93 2.24
C TRP A 191 -25.77 -15.02 1.17
N GLY A 192 -25.43 -15.43 -0.04
CA GLY A 192 -26.37 -15.67 -1.12
C GLY A 192 -27.45 -16.69 -0.76
N LEU A 193 -27.04 -17.85 -0.26
CA LEU A 193 -27.96 -18.91 0.18
C LEU A 193 -28.84 -18.46 1.37
N LYS A 194 -28.28 -17.70 2.30
CA LYS A 194 -29.08 -17.13 3.41
C LYS A 194 -30.19 -16.24 2.87
N LYS A 195 -29.84 -15.30 1.98
CA LYS A 195 -30.81 -14.34 1.42
C LYS A 195 -31.84 -15.02 0.52
N ALA A 196 -31.44 -16.00 -0.25
CA ALA A 196 -32.32 -16.80 -1.10
C ALA A 196 -33.40 -17.52 -0.28
N ARG A 197 -33.04 -18.10 0.87
CA ARG A 197 -34.01 -18.71 1.82
C ARG A 197 -34.99 -17.70 2.36
N GLU A 198 -34.54 -16.49 2.75
CA GLU A 198 -35.41 -15.41 3.22
C GLU A 198 -36.45 -14.98 2.15
N LEU A 199 -36.06 -15.07 0.88
CA LEU A 199 -36.90 -14.72 -0.26
C LEU A 199 -37.75 -15.90 -0.81
N ASN A 200 -37.69 -17.07 -0.15
CA ASN A 200 -38.33 -18.30 -0.61
C ASN A 200 -37.91 -18.66 -2.05
N LEU A 201 -36.62 -18.52 -2.38
CA LEU A 201 -36.02 -18.89 -3.65
C LEU A 201 -35.31 -20.23 -3.49
N ASN A 202 -36.09 -21.31 -3.50
CA ASN A 202 -35.62 -22.67 -3.17
C ASN A 202 -34.69 -23.28 -4.23
N ASP A 203 -34.76 -22.81 -5.48
CA ASP A 203 -33.98 -23.31 -6.61
C ASP A 203 -32.63 -22.60 -6.76
N PHE A 204 -32.28 -21.68 -5.85
CA PHE A 204 -31.01 -20.95 -5.87
C PHE A 204 -29.95 -21.74 -5.09
N GLU A 205 -28.87 -22.12 -5.76
CA GLU A 205 -27.80 -22.95 -5.21
C GLU A 205 -26.49 -22.20 -4.95
N ALA A 206 -26.43 -20.91 -5.31
CA ALA A 206 -25.18 -20.12 -5.35
C ALA A 206 -24.07 -20.88 -6.09
N SER A 207 -24.38 -21.29 -7.33
CA SER A 207 -23.50 -22.09 -8.18
C SER A 207 -22.15 -21.41 -8.43
N GLU A 208 -21.19 -22.18 -8.93
CA GLU A 208 -19.88 -21.64 -9.35
C GLU A 208 -20.07 -20.58 -10.46
N GLY A 209 -21.00 -20.82 -11.40
CA GLY A 209 -21.34 -19.87 -12.46
C GLY A 209 -21.90 -18.57 -11.93
N TRP A 210 -22.83 -18.64 -10.96
CA TRP A 210 -23.35 -17.43 -10.29
C TRP A 210 -22.24 -16.67 -9.57
N LEU A 211 -21.38 -17.36 -8.82
CA LEU A 211 -20.28 -16.75 -8.08
C LEU A 211 -19.29 -16.05 -9.00
N TRP A 212 -18.93 -16.70 -10.10
CA TRP A 212 -18.02 -16.11 -11.10
C TRP A 212 -18.63 -14.85 -11.72
N ASN A 213 -19.90 -14.92 -12.16
CA ASN A 213 -20.61 -13.78 -12.74
C ASN A 213 -20.81 -12.65 -11.72
N PHE A 214 -21.07 -12.98 -10.44
CA PHE A 214 -21.15 -12.00 -9.36
C PHE A 214 -19.83 -11.24 -9.21
N LYS A 215 -18.72 -11.96 -9.08
CA LYS A 215 -17.38 -11.34 -8.97
C LYS A 215 -17.05 -10.49 -10.19
N TYR A 216 -17.38 -10.95 -11.38
CA TYR A 216 -17.15 -10.22 -12.63
C TYR A 216 -17.97 -8.91 -12.67
N ARG A 217 -19.27 -8.95 -12.39
CA ARG A 217 -20.14 -7.76 -12.39
C ARG A 217 -19.69 -6.68 -11.41
N HIS A 218 -19.19 -7.07 -10.27
CA HIS A 218 -18.77 -6.16 -9.20
C HIS A 218 -17.26 -5.90 -9.16
N GLY A 219 -16.48 -6.36 -10.14
CA GLY A 219 -15.04 -6.15 -10.20
C GLY A 219 -14.26 -6.76 -9.03
N ILE A 220 -14.76 -7.87 -8.46
CA ILE A 220 -14.20 -8.52 -7.28
C ILE A 220 -13.16 -9.55 -7.69
N CYS A 221 -11.94 -9.45 -7.17
CA CYS A 221 -10.87 -10.41 -7.38
C CYS A 221 -10.21 -10.83 -6.06
N SER A 222 -9.55 -11.99 -6.05
CA SER A 222 -8.76 -12.44 -4.89
C SER A 222 -7.43 -11.71 -4.86
N ARG A 223 -7.09 -11.12 -3.69
CA ARG A 223 -5.79 -10.46 -3.47
C ARG A 223 -5.16 -10.92 -2.17
N LYS A 224 -3.82 -10.95 -2.11
CA LYS A 224 -3.08 -11.19 -0.86
C LYS A 224 -3.35 -10.07 0.13
N ILE A 225 -3.52 -10.42 1.42
CA ILE A 225 -3.57 -9.43 2.49
C ILE A 225 -2.14 -8.94 2.72
N THR A 226 -1.90 -7.67 2.43
CA THR A 226 -0.58 -7.05 2.55
C THR A 226 -0.36 -6.38 3.92
N LYS A 227 -1.46 -6.00 4.61
CA LYS A 227 -1.39 -5.34 5.90
C LYS A 227 -2.45 -5.89 6.84
N LEU A 228 -2.05 -6.22 8.08
CA LEU A 228 -2.96 -6.59 9.16
C LEU A 228 -3.27 -5.34 10.01
N VAL A 229 -4.54 -5.14 10.33
CA VAL A 229 -5.00 -4.04 11.18
C VAL A 229 -5.73 -4.59 12.41
N THR A 230 -5.60 -3.90 13.54
CA THR A 230 -6.35 -4.23 14.75
C THR A 230 -7.72 -3.56 14.72
N LYS A 231 -8.69 -4.09 15.48
CA LYS A 231 -10.03 -3.49 15.61
C LYS A 231 -9.97 -2.00 16.00
N LYS A 232 -9.06 -1.64 16.92
CA LYS A 232 -8.85 -0.23 17.32
C LYS A 232 -8.40 0.67 16.17
N VAL A 233 -7.59 0.15 15.23
CA VAL A 233 -7.16 0.89 14.03
C VAL A 233 -8.33 1.10 13.09
N VAL A 234 -9.17 0.09 12.91
CA VAL A 234 -10.38 0.19 12.07
C VAL A 234 -11.33 1.27 12.61
N GLU A 235 -11.60 1.24 13.92
CA GLU A 235 -12.50 2.20 14.59
C GLU A 235 -11.98 3.66 14.51
N SER A 236 -10.67 3.87 14.41
CA SER A 236 -10.06 5.21 14.33
C SER A 236 -9.78 5.68 12.89
N GLN A 237 -10.12 4.93 11.87
CA GLN A 237 -9.72 5.25 10.49
C GLN A 237 -10.39 6.51 9.95
N GLU A 238 -11.68 6.69 10.20
CA GLU A 238 -12.39 7.90 9.79
C GLU A 238 -11.78 9.16 10.44
N GLU A 239 -11.43 9.08 11.71
CA GLU A 239 -10.74 10.16 12.42
C GLU A 239 -9.37 10.48 11.79
N ILE A 240 -8.62 9.45 11.38
CA ILE A 240 -7.34 9.60 10.69
C ILE A 240 -7.53 10.30 9.35
N TYR A 241 -8.50 9.87 8.52
CA TYR A 241 -8.79 10.52 7.25
C TYR A 241 -9.25 11.96 7.44
N GLN A 242 -10.10 12.23 8.42
CA GLN A 242 -10.56 13.59 8.70
C GLN A 242 -9.41 14.48 9.20
N SER A 243 -8.52 13.94 10.05
CA SER A 243 -7.32 14.63 10.51
C SER A 243 -6.38 14.97 9.34
N ALA A 244 -6.15 14.00 8.43
CA ALA A 244 -5.37 14.20 7.21
C ALA A 244 -5.96 15.31 6.33
N LYS A 245 -7.26 15.24 6.07
CA LYS A 245 -7.98 16.24 5.25
C LYS A 245 -7.92 17.63 5.83
N ASN A 246 -8.14 17.77 7.14
CA ASN A 246 -8.08 19.07 7.83
C ASN A 246 -6.66 19.64 7.77
N PHE A 247 -5.64 18.82 8.01
CA PHE A 247 -4.24 19.26 7.92
C PHE A 247 -3.89 19.76 6.53
N VAL A 248 -4.29 19.05 5.48
CA VAL A 248 -4.05 19.45 4.08
C VAL A 248 -4.75 20.78 3.78
N LEU A 249 -6.01 20.94 4.19
CA LEU A 249 -6.77 22.18 3.96
C LEU A 249 -6.14 23.39 4.66
N GLU A 250 -5.70 23.24 5.91
CA GLU A 250 -5.04 24.30 6.66
C GLU A 250 -3.66 24.64 6.07
N THR A 251 -2.88 23.59 5.74
CA THR A 251 -1.53 23.76 5.20
C THR A 251 -1.56 24.41 3.83
N ASN A 252 -2.54 24.08 2.98
CA ASN A 252 -2.69 24.72 1.67
C ASN A 252 -2.94 26.23 1.75
N LYS A 253 -3.66 26.72 2.77
CA LYS A 253 -3.82 28.17 3.00
C LYS A 253 -2.48 28.83 3.30
N ILE A 254 -1.58 28.15 4.01
CA ILE A 254 -0.24 28.65 4.33
C ILE A 254 0.65 28.60 3.09
N ILE A 255 0.59 27.50 2.33
CA ILE A 255 1.37 27.28 1.09
C ILE A 255 1.14 28.38 0.06
N GLU A 256 -0.05 28.98 -0.01
CA GLU A 256 -0.35 30.11 -0.91
C GLU A 256 0.60 31.31 -0.73
N GLY A 257 1.22 31.45 0.44
CA GLY A 257 2.22 32.48 0.74
C GLY A 257 3.67 32.11 0.38
N TYR A 258 3.89 30.95 -0.26
CA TYR A 258 5.23 30.43 -0.60
C TYR A 258 5.34 30.08 -2.08
N SER A 259 6.54 30.23 -2.63
CA SER A 259 6.85 29.67 -3.94
C SER A 259 7.07 28.13 -3.80
N PRO A 260 6.77 27.32 -4.84
CA PRO A 260 6.88 25.87 -4.76
C PRO A 260 8.26 25.34 -4.33
N ASN A 261 9.34 26.04 -4.68
CA ASN A 261 10.71 25.69 -4.25
C ASN A 261 11.00 26.03 -2.79
N GLN A 262 10.11 26.75 -2.11
CA GLN A 262 10.23 27.11 -0.69
C GLN A 262 9.46 26.15 0.22
N VAL A 263 8.65 25.25 -0.34
CA VAL A 263 7.89 24.25 0.40
C VAL A 263 8.63 22.91 0.31
N LEU A 264 9.08 22.43 1.46
CA LEU A 264 9.91 21.23 1.60
C LEU A 264 9.16 20.12 2.34
N ASN A 265 9.48 18.87 2.01
CA ASN A 265 9.12 17.72 2.82
C ASN A 265 10.38 16.88 3.09
N THR A 266 10.49 16.36 4.28
CA THR A 266 11.54 15.41 4.69
C THR A 266 10.96 14.26 5.47
N ASP A 267 11.62 13.11 5.39
CA ASP A 267 11.25 11.88 6.09
C ASP A 267 12.45 11.02 6.43
N GLN A 268 12.34 10.21 7.48
CA GLN A 268 13.36 9.23 7.90
C GLN A 268 13.04 7.86 7.33
N ILE A 269 13.74 7.46 6.29
CA ILE A 269 13.57 6.17 5.63
C ILE A 269 14.52 5.16 6.25
N GLY A 270 13.96 4.13 6.90
CA GLY A 270 14.73 2.95 7.28
C GLY A 270 15.07 2.11 6.06
N VAL A 271 16.33 1.67 5.96
CA VAL A 271 16.82 0.81 4.87
C VAL A 271 17.48 -0.42 5.46
N GLU A 272 17.07 -1.57 4.98
CA GLU A 272 17.67 -2.85 5.33
C GLU A 272 19.07 -2.99 4.72
N LEU A 273 19.95 -3.76 5.37
CA LEU A 273 21.26 -4.06 4.80
C LEU A 273 21.15 -4.93 3.54
N GLU A 274 20.12 -5.73 3.48
CA GLU A 274 19.84 -6.61 2.37
C GLU A 274 18.41 -6.45 1.93
N VAL A 275 18.22 -5.71 0.85
CA VAL A 275 16.91 -5.43 0.28
C VAL A 275 16.55 -6.55 -0.70
N HIS A 276 15.36 -7.15 -0.52
CA HIS A 276 14.86 -8.19 -1.42
C HIS A 276 13.49 -7.79 -1.97
N GLY A 277 13.14 -8.33 -3.14
CA GLY A 277 11.81 -8.21 -3.71
C GLY A 277 10.80 -9.07 -2.91
N GLY A 278 9.63 -8.52 -2.62
CA GLY A 278 8.54 -9.28 -1.97
C GLY A 278 7.86 -10.32 -2.90
N ARG A 279 8.25 -10.38 -4.18
CA ARG A 279 7.67 -11.26 -5.20
C ARG A 279 8.74 -11.83 -6.12
N THR A 280 8.52 -13.03 -6.62
CA THR A 280 9.33 -13.68 -7.66
C THR A 280 8.43 -14.49 -8.58
N LEU A 281 8.90 -14.79 -9.77
CA LEU A 281 8.27 -15.77 -10.65
C LEU A 281 8.50 -17.18 -10.10
N THR A 282 7.47 -18.02 -10.17
CA THR A 282 7.48 -19.39 -9.70
C THR A 282 6.60 -20.26 -10.61
N HIS A 283 6.72 -21.57 -10.55
CA HIS A 283 5.88 -22.48 -11.34
C HIS A 283 4.43 -22.46 -10.84
N SER A 284 3.49 -22.48 -11.78
CA SER A 284 2.06 -22.57 -11.45
C SER A 284 1.80 -23.82 -10.59
N GLY A 285 1.09 -23.61 -9.46
CA GLY A 285 0.78 -24.69 -8.51
C GLY A 285 1.83 -24.95 -7.43
N GLU A 286 2.93 -24.22 -7.40
CA GLU A 286 3.92 -24.30 -6.32
C GLU A 286 3.32 -23.83 -4.99
N LYS A 287 3.46 -24.67 -3.94
CA LYS A 287 2.80 -24.42 -2.64
C LYS A 287 3.53 -23.40 -1.77
N SER A 288 4.84 -23.23 -1.95
CA SER A 288 5.67 -22.30 -1.18
C SER A 288 6.78 -21.74 -2.05
N THR A 289 6.95 -20.42 -1.97
CA THR A 289 7.97 -19.68 -2.71
C THR A 289 9.05 -19.21 -1.75
N TRP A 290 10.29 -19.57 -2.01
CA TRP A 290 11.44 -19.27 -1.16
C TRP A 290 12.25 -18.11 -1.73
N GLY A 291 12.65 -17.17 -0.87
CA GLY A 291 13.62 -16.12 -1.19
C GLY A 291 14.91 -16.35 -0.40
N SER A 292 16.06 -16.25 -1.07
CA SER A 292 17.37 -16.39 -0.43
C SER A 292 17.82 -15.04 0.13
N VAL A 293 18.29 -15.04 1.39
CA VAL A 293 18.95 -13.92 2.05
C VAL A 293 20.26 -14.42 2.68
N ARG A 294 21.28 -13.59 2.75
CA ARG A 294 22.56 -13.95 3.39
C ARG A 294 22.40 -14.18 4.88
N SER A 295 21.55 -13.36 5.52
CA SER A 295 21.25 -13.46 6.94
C SER A 295 19.86 -12.90 7.24
N LEU A 296 19.08 -13.60 8.05
CA LEU A 296 17.78 -13.07 8.52
C LEU A 296 17.93 -11.75 9.29
N GLY A 297 19.06 -11.54 9.97
CA GLY A 297 19.38 -10.27 10.65
C GLY A 297 19.71 -9.12 9.69
N ALA A 298 20.09 -9.40 8.45
CA ALA A 298 20.36 -8.39 7.43
C ALA A 298 19.05 -7.85 6.78
N ALA A 299 17.96 -8.59 6.92
CA ALA A 299 16.63 -8.18 6.50
C ALA A 299 15.89 -7.36 7.58
N THR A 300 16.60 -6.79 8.56
CA THR A 300 16.07 -5.89 9.56
C THR A 300 16.68 -4.50 9.42
N HIS A 301 16.06 -3.49 10.03
CA HIS A 301 16.53 -2.12 9.95
C HIS A 301 18.02 -2.00 10.29
N ALA A 302 18.79 -1.44 9.37
CA ALA A 302 20.25 -1.35 9.51
C ALA A 302 20.79 0.08 9.47
N TYR A 303 20.19 0.97 8.69
CA TYR A 303 20.57 2.38 8.62
C TYR A 303 19.39 3.24 8.19
N THR A 304 19.49 4.54 8.44
CA THR A 304 18.46 5.50 8.05
C THR A 304 19.02 6.48 7.03
N ILE A 305 18.25 6.81 6.02
CA ILE A 305 18.48 7.96 5.14
C ILE A 305 17.39 9.01 5.36
N GLN A 306 17.72 10.28 5.11
CA GLN A 306 16.77 11.38 5.26
C GLN A 306 16.87 12.34 4.07
N PRO A 307 16.10 12.11 2.99
CA PRO A 307 16.03 12.99 1.84
C PRO A 307 15.19 14.24 2.15
N ILE A 308 15.38 15.27 1.33
CA ILE A 308 14.55 16.47 1.30
C ILE A 308 14.07 16.67 -0.14
N ILE A 309 12.77 16.84 -0.31
CA ILE A 309 12.15 17.16 -1.61
C ILE A 309 11.42 18.50 -1.55
N THR A 310 11.37 19.19 -2.69
CA THR A 310 10.65 20.45 -2.85
C THR A 310 9.35 20.27 -3.61
N MET A 311 8.37 21.14 -3.42
CA MET A 311 7.08 21.05 -4.11
C MET A 311 7.19 21.35 -5.61
N ASP A 312 8.27 22.01 -6.07
CA ASP A 312 8.57 22.17 -7.51
C ASP A 312 9.23 20.95 -8.17
N GLY A 313 9.39 19.86 -7.39
CA GLY A 313 9.84 18.56 -7.90
C GLY A 313 11.36 18.33 -7.86
N CYS A 314 12.11 19.03 -7.03
CA CYS A 314 13.54 18.80 -6.85
C CYS A 314 13.81 17.90 -5.63
N VAL A 315 14.84 17.06 -5.74
CA VAL A 315 15.49 16.40 -4.59
C VAL A 315 16.72 17.21 -4.23
N LEU A 316 16.90 17.52 -2.95
CA LEU A 316 17.96 18.40 -2.49
C LEU A 316 19.20 17.60 -2.04
N ASN A 317 20.37 18.19 -2.26
CA ASN A 317 21.67 17.68 -1.80
C ASN A 317 22.10 18.46 -0.53
N PRO A 318 22.86 17.81 0.37
CA PRO A 318 23.21 16.40 0.40
C PRO A 318 22.15 15.51 1.04
N LEU A 319 22.15 14.22 0.70
CA LEU A 319 21.38 13.21 1.43
C LEU A 319 22.04 12.93 2.78
N TYR A 320 21.27 12.91 3.84
CA TYR A 320 21.74 12.50 5.15
C TYR A 320 21.63 10.97 5.31
N MET A 321 22.68 10.35 5.87
CA MET A 321 22.75 8.91 6.10
C MET A 321 23.28 8.61 7.50
N CYS A 322 22.54 7.80 8.27
CA CYS A 322 22.92 7.37 9.62
C CYS A 322 23.12 5.86 9.65
N LEU A 323 24.37 5.41 9.73
CA LEU A 323 24.73 3.99 9.82
C LEU A 323 24.49 3.44 11.22
N LYS A 324 24.23 2.12 11.30
CA LYS A 324 24.22 1.38 12.56
C LYS A 324 25.66 0.96 12.90
N GLU A 325 26.18 1.45 14.02
CA GLU A 325 27.49 1.08 14.54
C GLU A 325 27.38 0.64 15.99
N VAL A 326 27.90 -0.52 16.34
CA VAL A 326 27.76 -1.12 17.67
C VAL A 326 28.24 -0.18 18.78
N SER A 327 29.34 0.53 18.57
CA SER A 327 29.88 1.55 19.49
C SER A 327 29.14 2.90 19.43
N GLY A 328 28.27 3.11 18.44
CA GLY A 328 27.67 4.41 18.11
C GLY A 328 28.68 5.43 17.55
N ARG A 329 29.88 4.98 17.17
CA ARG A 329 30.94 5.81 16.61
C ARG A 329 31.66 5.08 15.49
N ILE A 330 32.07 5.80 14.46
CA ILE A 330 32.96 5.29 13.42
C ILE A 330 34.39 5.56 13.89
N GLY A 331 35.19 4.49 14.08
CA GLY A 331 36.56 4.59 14.53
C GLY A 331 37.45 5.34 13.52
N ASP A 332 38.51 5.99 13.98
CA ASP A 332 39.34 6.86 13.14
C ASP A 332 40.02 6.14 11.97
N ASN A 333 40.44 4.87 12.19
CA ASN A 333 40.99 4.05 11.11
C ASN A 333 39.93 3.70 10.05
N VAL A 334 38.70 3.51 10.45
CA VAL A 334 37.60 3.27 9.52
C VAL A 334 37.27 4.54 8.75
N LYS A 335 37.25 5.70 9.43
CA LYS A 335 37.00 7.01 8.80
C LYS A 335 37.98 7.32 7.68
N LYS A 336 39.27 6.98 7.86
CA LYS A 336 40.33 7.19 6.85
C LYS A 336 40.09 6.38 5.57
N ASN A 337 39.42 5.24 5.68
CA ASN A 337 39.18 4.31 4.57
C ASN A 337 37.72 4.34 4.06
N LEU A 338 36.91 5.29 4.55
CA LEU A 338 35.54 5.44 4.08
C LEU A 338 35.49 5.97 2.64
N PHE A 339 34.53 5.47 1.90
CA PHE A 339 34.18 6.06 0.62
C PHE A 339 33.56 7.46 0.83
N HIS A 340 34.15 8.48 0.23
CA HIS A 340 33.70 9.87 0.32
C HIS A 340 32.80 10.22 -0.86
N ALA A 341 31.50 10.26 -0.63
CA ALA A 341 30.52 10.72 -1.60
C ALA A 341 30.23 12.22 -1.41
N LYS A 342 30.26 13.01 -2.50
CA LYS A 342 30.03 14.46 -2.46
C LYS A 342 28.62 14.86 -2.02
N ASN A 343 27.65 13.98 -2.25
CA ASN A 343 26.23 14.20 -2.00
C ASN A 343 25.71 13.44 -0.77
N ILE A 344 26.58 12.93 0.11
CA ILE A 344 26.20 12.24 1.34
C ILE A 344 26.80 12.95 2.56
N VAL A 345 25.98 13.25 3.55
CA VAL A 345 26.39 13.57 4.92
C VAL A 345 26.25 12.33 5.78
N LEU A 346 27.39 11.74 6.15
CA LEU A 346 27.43 10.47 6.86
C LEU A 346 27.54 10.67 8.37
N THR A 347 26.70 9.93 9.10
CA THR A 347 26.74 9.81 10.57
C THR A 347 26.53 8.38 11.00
N CYS A 348 26.51 8.13 12.30
CA CYS A 348 26.15 6.83 12.83
C CYS A 348 25.52 6.93 14.22
N SER A 349 24.77 5.89 14.59
CA SER A 349 24.25 5.66 15.94
C SER A 349 24.29 4.17 16.27
N LYS A 350 24.06 3.81 17.52
CA LYS A 350 24.00 2.39 17.94
C LYS A 350 22.87 1.63 17.25
N SER A 351 21.76 2.27 17.00
CA SER A 351 20.55 1.67 16.38
C SER A 351 20.42 1.91 14.88
N GLY A 352 21.25 2.81 14.31
CA GLY A 352 21.05 3.31 12.94
C GLY A 352 19.92 4.34 12.81
N LYS A 353 19.21 4.65 13.91
CA LYS A 353 18.14 5.67 13.96
C LYS A 353 18.71 7.03 14.39
N LEU A 354 18.03 8.11 14.03
CA LEU A 354 18.42 9.46 14.42
C LEU A 354 18.01 9.73 15.88
N THR A 355 18.93 10.35 16.61
CA THR A 355 18.71 10.96 17.93
C THR A 355 18.49 12.46 17.78
N SER A 356 18.02 13.16 18.82
CA SER A 356 17.81 14.63 18.76
C SER A 356 19.07 15.39 18.32
N SER A 357 20.27 14.98 18.81
CA SER A 357 21.53 15.57 18.40
C SER A 357 21.88 15.32 16.93
N LEU A 358 21.52 14.15 16.40
CA LEU A 358 21.72 13.82 14.99
C LEU A 358 20.73 14.58 14.09
N VAL A 359 19.51 14.82 14.57
CA VAL A 359 18.56 15.68 13.84
C VAL A 359 19.06 17.13 13.82
N THR A 360 19.59 17.66 14.92
CA THR A 360 20.23 18.98 14.93
C THR A 360 21.43 19.02 13.95
N TYR A 361 22.22 17.97 13.90
CA TYR A 361 23.33 17.88 12.94
C TYR A 361 22.81 17.85 11.49
N TRP A 362 21.76 17.09 11.21
CA TRP A 362 21.08 17.08 9.89
C TRP A 362 20.57 18.49 9.51
N VAL A 363 19.95 19.19 10.44
CA VAL A 363 19.51 20.58 10.19
C VAL A 363 20.68 21.44 9.73
N ASN A 364 21.79 21.39 10.44
CA ASN A 364 22.96 22.21 10.12
C ASN A 364 23.65 21.82 8.81
N GLN A 365 23.74 20.54 8.49
CA GLN A 365 24.51 20.06 7.35
C GLN A 365 23.69 19.87 6.06
N CYS A 366 22.41 19.58 6.20
CA CYS A 366 21.55 19.26 5.05
C CYS A 366 20.43 20.28 4.84
N LEU A 367 19.77 20.74 5.89
CA LEU A 367 18.63 21.64 5.74
C LEU A 367 19.07 23.10 5.53
N ILE A 368 19.90 23.66 6.42
CA ILE A 368 20.33 25.07 6.37
C ILE A 368 20.96 25.45 5.03
N PRO A 369 21.86 24.65 4.41
CA PRO A 369 22.43 25.00 3.12
C PRO A 369 21.40 25.12 1.98
N ASN A 370 20.22 24.54 2.16
CA ASN A 370 19.16 24.51 1.18
C ASN A 370 18.00 25.51 1.49
N LEU A 371 18.07 26.25 2.60
CA LEU A 371 17.03 27.21 2.95
C LEU A 371 17.01 28.37 1.96
N GLN A 372 15.79 28.72 1.55
CA GLN A 372 15.50 29.92 0.78
C GLN A 372 15.26 31.12 1.71
N SER A 373 14.99 32.28 1.15
CA SER A 373 14.66 33.51 1.92
C SER A 373 13.47 33.30 2.87
N ARG A 374 12.53 32.46 2.48
CA ARG A 374 11.41 31.98 3.29
C ARG A 374 11.21 30.49 3.01
N THR A 375 11.00 29.68 4.05
CA THR A 375 10.88 28.23 3.88
C THR A 375 9.80 27.65 4.79
N LEU A 376 8.94 26.80 4.22
CA LEU A 376 7.98 25.96 4.93
C LEU A 376 8.43 24.50 4.82
N LEU A 377 8.62 23.83 5.96
CA LEU A 377 9.01 22.41 6.03
C LEU A 377 7.85 21.57 6.56
N LEU A 378 7.46 20.53 5.83
CA LEU A 378 6.56 19.48 6.31
C LEU A 378 7.40 18.34 6.88
N VAL A 379 7.15 17.95 8.14
CA VAL A 379 7.87 16.90 8.87
C VAL A 379 6.90 15.90 9.47
N ASP A 380 7.33 14.65 9.61
CA ASP A 380 6.58 13.64 10.35
C ASP A 380 6.55 13.94 11.86
N SER A 381 5.61 13.33 12.55
CA SER A 381 5.35 13.46 13.99
C SER A 381 6.39 12.78 14.91
N LEU A 382 7.55 12.38 14.38
CA LEU A 382 8.62 11.76 15.16
C LEU A 382 9.13 12.71 16.27
N PRO A 383 9.17 12.29 17.55
CA PRO A 383 9.48 13.17 18.69
C PRO A 383 10.80 13.94 18.52
N HIS A 384 11.81 13.34 17.92
CA HIS A 384 13.13 13.97 17.74
C HIS A 384 13.13 15.06 16.65
N GLN A 385 12.20 14.98 15.68
CA GLN A 385 12.08 15.95 14.59
C GLN A 385 11.20 17.15 14.94
N VAL A 386 10.24 16.98 15.83
CA VAL A 386 9.25 18.00 16.15
C VAL A 386 9.67 18.92 17.30
N HIS A 387 10.81 18.68 17.93
CA HIS A 387 11.27 19.48 19.06
C HIS A 387 11.68 20.89 18.62
N PRO A 388 11.07 21.98 19.16
CA PRO A 388 11.32 23.35 18.70
C PRO A 388 12.78 23.77 18.75
N GLU A 389 13.55 23.29 19.71
CA GLU A 389 14.97 23.61 19.85
C GLU A 389 15.82 23.18 18.65
N VAL A 390 15.37 22.17 17.90
CA VAL A 390 16.07 21.67 16.69
C VAL A 390 16.14 22.75 15.59
N TYR A 391 15.09 23.60 15.50
CA TYR A 391 14.96 24.64 14.48
C TYR A 391 15.19 26.06 15.04
N LYS A 392 15.61 26.15 16.30
CA LYS A 392 15.85 27.42 16.98
C LYS A 392 16.89 28.28 16.26
N GLY A 393 16.56 29.53 16.03
CA GLY A 393 17.46 30.51 15.38
C GLY A 393 17.35 30.56 13.86
N LEU A 394 16.57 29.70 13.22
CA LEU A 394 16.28 29.80 11.79
C LEU A 394 15.34 30.97 11.51
N LYS A 395 15.83 31.93 10.72
CA LYS A 395 15.03 33.11 10.33
C LYS A 395 14.13 32.80 9.14
N HIS A 396 12.89 33.31 9.14
CA HIS A 396 11.92 33.11 8.05
C HIS A 396 11.65 31.62 7.73
N PHE A 397 11.74 30.78 8.75
CA PHE A 397 11.52 29.35 8.68
C PHE A 397 10.28 28.97 9.47
N GLU A 398 9.39 28.23 8.83
CA GLU A 398 8.19 27.64 9.43
C GLU A 398 8.20 26.15 9.20
N TYR A 399 7.75 25.36 10.17
CA TYR A 399 7.54 23.93 9.98
C TYR A 399 6.15 23.52 10.44
N ARG A 400 5.61 22.52 9.76
CA ARG A 400 4.31 21.92 10.08
C ARG A 400 4.50 20.42 10.32
N VAL A 401 3.94 19.96 11.42
CA VAL A 401 4.01 18.55 11.82
C VAL A 401 2.83 17.80 11.22
N ILE A 402 3.09 16.81 10.38
CA ILE A 402 2.09 15.91 9.83
C ILE A 402 1.46 15.12 10.98
N PRO A 403 0.12 15.06 11.10
CA PRO A 403 -0.53 14.38 12.20
C PRO A 403 -0.15 12.90 12.27
N PRO A 404 -0.05 12.33 13.47
CA PRO A 404 0.31 10.91 13.64
C PRO A 404 -0.61 9.98 12.83
N LYS A 405 -0.05 8.95 12.23
CA LYS A 405 -0.76 7.93 11.41
C LYS A 405 -1.30 8.43 10.07
N THR A 406 -1.11 9.69 9.71
CA THR A 406 -1.58 10.24 8.42
C THR A 406 -0.49 10.28 7.34
N ALA A 407 0.78 10.03 7.69
CA ALA A 407 1.92 10.07 6.78
C ALA A 407 1.70 9.23 5.50
N PRO A 408 1.25 7.97 5.54
CA PRO A 408 1.00 7.19 4.34
C PRO A 408 -0.05 7.79 3.38
N ILE A 409 -0.88 8.73 3.87
CA ILE A 409 -1.96 9.34 3.10
C ILE A 409 -1.53 10.69 2.50
N ILE A 410 -0.77 11.49 3.29
CA ILE A 410 -0.52 12.90 2.95
C ILE A 410 0.95 13.32 2.97
N GLN A 411 1.90 12.45 3.33
CA GLN A 411 3.32 12.79 3.29
C GLN A 411 3.89 12.51 1.89
N PRO A 412 4.34 13.53 1.13
CA PRO A 412 4.77 13.33 -0.26
C PRO A 412 5.86 12.27 -0.45
N LEU A 413 6.80 12.15 0.50
CA LEU A 413 7.84 11.14 0.44
C LEU A 413 7.25 9.72 0.57
N ASP A 414 6.32 9.48 1.51
CA ASP A 414 5.70 8.17 1.73
C ASP A 414 4.71 7.80 0.63
N VAL A 415 3.94 8.78 0.16
CA VAL A 415 2.88 8.52 -0.84
C VAL A 415 3.46 7.98 -2.15
N TYR A 416 4.66 8.43 -2.58
CA TYR A 416 5.19 7.98 -3.86
C TYR A 416 6.72 7.87 -3.96
N TYR A 417 7.49 8.83 -3.41
CA TYR A 417 8.94 8.92 -3.63
C TYR A 417 9.72 7.74 -3.04
N ASN A 418 9.44 7.36 -1.78
CA ASN A 418 10.18 6.33 -1.05
C ASN A 418 10.15 5.00 -1.80
N ARG A 419 9.00 4.63 -2.37
CA ARG A 419 8.82 3.44 -3.18
C ARG A 419 9.73 3.44 -4.41
N GLN A 420 9.86 4.55 -5.12
CA GLN A 420 10.69 4.66 -6.32
C GLN A 420 12.19 4.59 -5.98
N HIS A 421 12.61 5.24 -4.90
CA HIS A 421 13.96 5.13 -4.38
C HIS A 421 14.32 3.67 -4.05
N LYS A 422 13.47 2.99 -3.28
CA LYS A 422 13.69 1.58 -2.92
C LYS A 422 13.66 0.66 -4.14
N LYS A 423 12.88 0.96 -5.18
CA LYS A 423 12.85 0.20 -6.44
C LYS A 423 14.21 0.20 -7.12
N ILE A 424 14.88 1.37 -7.21
CA ILE A 424 16.24 1.42 -7.79
C ILE A 424 17.21 0.61 -6.94
N VAL A 425 17.17 0.73 -5.61
CA VAL A 425 18.03 -0.04 -4.70
C VAL A 425 17.80 -1.55 -4.89
N ARG A 426 16.54 -2.02 -4.89
CA ARG A 426 16.21 -3.45 -5.07
C ARG A 426 16.76 -3.99 -6.39
N ARG A 427 16.54 -3.29 -7.50
CA ARG A 427 17.03 -3.73 -8.81
C ARG A 427 18.55 -3.90 -8.86
N ILE A 428 19.29 -3.04 -8.18
CA ILE A 428 20.75 -3.19 -8.07
C ILE A 428 21.10 -4.43 -7.23
N TYR A 429 20.42 -4.66 -6.10
CA TYR A 429 20.60 -5.88 -5.29
C TYR A 429 20.25 -7.15 -6.06
N ASP A 430 19.11 -7.17 -6.76
CA ASP A 430 18.67 -8.32 -7.53
C ASP A 430 19.64 -8.65 -8.66
N HIS A 431 20.15 -7.63 -9.36
CA HIS A 431 21.18 -7.83 -10.40
C HIS A 431 22.45 -8.47 -9.85
N VAL A 432 22.97 -7.96 -8.71
CA VAL A 432 24.16 -8.54 -8.06
C VAL A 432 23.94 -10.00 -7.67
N ARG A 433 22.73 -10.36 -7.21
CA ARG A 433 22.39 -11.73 -6.83
C ARG A 433 22.21 -12.66 -8.02
N LEU A 434 21.45 -12.21 -9.04
CA LEU A 434 21.13 -13.02 -10.21
C LEU A 434 22.35 -13.30 -11.07
N ASP A 435 23.24 -12.35 -11.18
CA ASP A 435 24.48 -12.46 -11.97
C ASP A 435 25.66 -12.94 -11.13
N GLU A 436 25.40 -13.39 -9.89
CA GLU A 436 26.40 -13.94 -8.95
C GLU A 436 27.66 -13.07 -8.81
N ILE A 437 27.50 -11.72 -8.86
CA ILE A 437 28.59 -10.77 -8.76
C ILE A 437 29.20 -10.84 -7.35
N ASP A 438 30.50 -11.12 -7.26
CA ASP A 438 31.22 -11.23 -5.99
C ASP A 438 31.48 -9.84 -5.36
N ILE A 439 30.38 -9.24 -4.88
CA ILE A 439 30.40 -7.98 -4.14
C ILE A 439 29.41 -8.03 -2.97
N ASN A 440 29.82 -7.53 -1.84
CA ASN A 440 28.93 -7.35 -0.70
C ASN A 440 28.41 -5.91 -0.65
N LEU A 441 27.21 -5.68 -1.16
CA LEU A 441 26.55 -4.36 -1.14
C LEU A 441 26.28 -3.86 0.29
N SER A 442 26.21 -4.76 1.29
CA SER A 442 25.98 -4.41 2.69
C SER A 442 27.25 -3.88 3.40
N GLU A 443 28.39 -3.93 2.77
CA GLU A 443 29.60 -3.31 3.30
C GLU A 443 29.49 -1.78 3.29
N ARG A 444 30.00 -1.17 4.33
CA ARG A 444 29.87 0.26 4.61
C ARG A 444 30.18 1.15 3.39
N ASN A 445 31.31 0.92 2.72
CA ASN A 445 31.71 1.71 1.55
C ASN A 445 30.76 1.50 0.35
N ASN A 446 30.28 0.27 0.17
CA ASN A 446 29.34 -0.06 -0.88
C ASN A 446 27.96 0.51 -0.61
N LEU A 447 27.50 0.52 0.67
CA LEU A 447 26.26 1.19 1.06
C LEU A 447 26.31 2.70 0.79
N ILE A 448 27.41 3.37 1.15
CA ILE A 448 27.58 4.80 0.90
C ILE A 448 27.56 5.08 -0.60
N LYS A 449 28.31 4.27 -1.37
CA LYS A 449 28.37 4.38 -2.83
C LYS A 449 26.98 4.15 -3.46
N LEU A 450 26.27 3.12 -3.01
CA LEU A 450 24.92 2.78 -3.49
C LEU A 450 23.95 3.94 -3.25
N GLN A 451 23.86 4.42 -2.01
CA GLN A 451 22.93 5.51 -1.68
C GLN A 451 23.30 6.81 -2.39
N SER A 452 24.59 7.09 -2.55
CA SER A 452 25.04 8.23 -3.32
C SER A 452 24.60 8.18 -4.79
N LEU A 453 24.78 7.03 -5.44
CA LEU A 453 24.38 6.85 -6.84
C LEU A 453 22.86 6.91 -7.01
N VAL A 454 22.11 6.22 -6.15
CA VAL A 454 20.63 6.22 -6.21
C VAL A 454 20.10 7.63 -5.97
N HIS A 455 20.59 8.33 -4.96
CA HIS A 455 20.21 9.72 -4.69
C HIS A 455 20.55 10.63 -5.88
N SER A 456 21.75 10.47 -6.47
CA SER A 456 22.13 11.20 -7.69
C SER A 456 21.14 10.95 -8.83
N GLN A 457 20.74 9.71 -9.08
CA GLN A 457 19.73 9.42 -10.11
C GLN A 457 18.40 10.17 -9.82
N MET A 458 17.90 10.09 -8.59
CA MET A 458 16.66 10.75 -8.18
C MET A 458 16.71 12.28 -8.25
N CYS A 459 17.89 12.90 -8.16
CA CYS A 459 18.10 14.34 -8.30
C CYS A 459 17.97 14.84 -9.76
N SER A 460 17.94 13.95 -10.75
CA SER A 460 17.88 14.37 -12.15
C SER A 460 16.55 15.04 -12.50
N LYS A 461 16.58 15.88 -13.54
CA LYS A 461 15.38 16.57 -14.04
C LYS A 461 14.29 15.60 -14.53
N ALA A 462 14.66 14.38 -14.92
CA ALA A 462 13.74 13.36 -15.40
C ALA A 462 12.71 12.96 -14.32
N PHE A 463 13.10 12.98 -13.03
CA PHE A 463 12.23 12.63 -11.91
C PHE A 463 11.35 13.78 -11.39
N ARG A 464 11.56 15.03 -11.84
CA ARG A 464 10.78 16.18 -11.34
C ARG A 464 9.27 16.04 -11.50
N PRO A 465 8.72 15.61 -12.65
CA PRO A 465 7.27 15.43 -12.80
C PRO A 465 6.72 14.39 -11.82
N MET A 466 7.45 13.28 -11.60
CA MET A 466 7.09 12.24 -10.65
C MET A 466 7.05 12.77 -9.20
N ILE A 467 8.04 13.59 -8.81
CA ILE A 467 8.06 14.19 -7.46
C ILE A 467 6.91 15.20 -7.30
N LYS A 468 6.60 16.01 -8.32
CA LYS A 468 5.41 16.86 -8.32
C LYS A 468 4.12 16.05 -8.18
N TYR A 469 4.04 14.88 -8.81
CA TYR A 469 2.91 13.99 -8.65
C TYR A 469 2.77 13.49 -7.19
N ALA A 470 3.89 13.20 -6.49
CA ALA A 470 3.84 12.87 -5.07
C ALA A 470 3.18 14.00 -4.23
N TRP A 471 3.51 15.25 -4.48
CA TRP A 471 2.88 16.41 -3.85
C TRP A 471 1.39 16.58 -4.24
N PHE A 472 1.05 16.34 -5.50
CA PHE A 472 -0.33 16.35 -5.97
C PHE A 472 -1.15 15.24 -5.32
N LYS A 473 -0.65 14.01 -5.30
CA LYS A 473 -1.31 12.86 -4.70
C LYS A 473 -1.53 13.03 -3.19
N SER A 474 -0.62 13.74 -2.52
CA SER A 474 -0.72 14.10 -1.10
C SER A 474 -1.68 15.28 -0.83
N GLY A 475 -2.24 15.91 -1.86
CA GLY A 475 -3.22 16.99 -1.76
C GLY A 475 -2.65 18.40 -1.57
N PHE A 476 -1.32 18.59 -1.63
CA PHE A 476 -0.69 19.91 -1.48
C PHE A 476 -0.51 20.66 -2.80
N LEU A 477 -0.53 19.97 -3.93
CA LEU A 477 -0.51 20.59 -5.24
C LEU A 477 -1.93 20.55 -5.84
N LYS A 478 -2.44 21.72 -6.31
CA LYS A 478 -3.84 21.84 -6.78
C LYS A 478 -4.09 21.18 -8.14
N HIS A 479 -3.06 21.14 -8.99
CA HIS A 479 -3.19 20.64 -10.37
C HIS A 479 -2.33 19.43 -10.59
N ASP A 480 -2.88 18.45 -11.30
CA ASP A 480 -2.14 17.29 -11.77
C ASP A 480 -0.96 17.76 -12.63
N PRO A 481 0.28 17.33 -12.33
CA PRO A 481 1.45 17.71 -13.12
C PRO A 481 1.46 17.09 -14.53
N GLY A 482 0.51 16.21 -14.85
CA GLY A 482 0.44 15.48 -16.11
C GLY A 482 1.26 14.19 -16.13
N PRO A 483 1.41 13.57 -17.31
CA PRO A 483 2.11 12.30 -17.46
C PRO A 483 3.56 12.39 -16.99
N PHE A 484 4.02 11.37 -16.31
CA PHE A 484 5.41 11.27 -15.86
C PHE A 484 5.94 9.84 -16.05
N GLN A 485 7.26 9.72 -16.02
CA GLN A 485 7.96 8.45 -16.02
C GLN A 485 8.40 8.11 -14.60
N ASN A 486 8.23 6.86 -14.20
CA ASN A 486 8.67 6.34 -12.92
C ASN A 486 10.12 5.78 -12.97
N ALA A 487 10.61 5.23 -11.86
CA ALA A 487 11.98 4.69 -11.81
C ALA A 487 12.20 3.52 -12.80
N LYS A 488 11.18 2.69 -13.09
CA LYS A 488 11.26 1.62 -14.09
C LYS A 488 11.46 2.21 -15.49
N ASP A 489 10.62 3.17 -15.85
CA ASP A 489 10.64 3.79 -17.17
C ASP A 489 11.95 4.55 -17.44
N ILE A 490 12.43 5.29 -16.44
CA ILE A 490 13.64 6.11 -16.57
C ILE A 490 14.90 5.26 -16.53
N CYS A 491 15.01 4.33 -15.55
CA CYS A 491 16.26 3.67 -15.22
C CYS A 491 16.35 2.22 -15.72
N PHE A 492 15.23 1.55 -16.00
CA PHE A 492 15.22 0.09 -16.28
C PHE A 492 14.51 -0.29 -17.58
N THR A 493 14.23 0.68 -18.43
CA THR A 493 13.76 0.44 -19.82
C THR A 493 14.94 0.66 -20.76
N PHE A 494 15.44 -0.42 -21.35
CA PHE A 494 16.63 -0.42 -22.20
C PHE A 494 16.25 -0.40 -23.69
N GLN A 495 17.07 0.29 -24.50
CA GLN A 495 16.95 0.35 -25.95
C GLN A 495 17.99 -0.55 -26.64
N THR A 496 19.06 -0.91 -25.91
CA THR A 496 20.13 -1.77 -26.38
C THR A 496 20.34 -2.95 -25.44
N ASP A 497 20.95 -4.00 -25.96
CA ASP A 497 21.35 -5.20 -25.22
C ASP A 497 22.78 -5.12 -24.65
N LYS A 498 23.49 -4.00 -24.87
CA LYS A 498 24.89 -3.81 -24.52
C LYS A 498 25.13 -2.53 -23.73
N CYS A 499 26.09 -2.58 -22.85
CA CYS A 499 26.60 -1.41 -22.15
C CYS A 499 27.10 -0.36 -23.16
N HIS A 500 26.84 0.91 -22.86
CA HIS A 500 27.24 2.05 -23.71
C HIS A 500 28.77 2.23 -23.81
N GLU A 501 29.52 1.74 -22.84
CA GLU A 501 30.98 1.89 -22.84
C GLU A 501 31.66 1.07 -23.94
N LYS A 502 32.61 1.71 -24.61
CA LYS A 502 33.33 1.11 -25.73
C LYS A 502 34.02 -0.18 -25.26
N SER A 503 33.92 -1.21 -26.06
CA SER A 503 34.49 -2.54 -25.83
C SER A 503 33.89 -3.32 -24.65
N CYS A 504 32.85 -2.83 -23.99
CA CYS A 504 32.13 -3.59 -22.99
C CYS A 504 31.15 -4.58 -23.67
N ILE A 505 31.21 -5.83 -23.21
CA ILE A 505 30.36 -6.92 -23.73
C ILE A 505 29.16 -7.20 -22.82
N ASP A 506 29.15 -6.63 -21.59
CA ASP A 506 28.11 -6.86 -20.61
C ASP A 506 26.80 -6.18 -21.04
N GLY A 507 25.69 -6.79 -20.62
CA GLY A 507 24.36 -6.18 -20.76
C GLY A 507 24.17 -4.97 -19.82
N PRO A 508 23.24 -4.06 -20.15
CA PRO A 508 22.95 -2.94 -19.28
C PRO A 508 22.21 -3.39 -18.02
N MET A 509 22.59 -2.84 -16.87
CA MET A 509 21.89 -2.98 -15.60
C MET A 509 20.97 -1.78 -15.34
N ILE A 510 21.40 -0.58 -15.71
CA ILE A 510 20.70 0.66 -15.45
C ILE A 510 20.90 1.67 -16.57
N ARG A 511 19.89 2.45 -16.89
CA ARG A 511 19.98 3.64 -17.72
C ARG A 511 20.14 4.87 -16.82
N CYS A 512 21.23 5.62 -17.00
CA CYS A 512 21.50 6.81 -16.21
C CYS A 512 20.44 7.89 -16.47
N SER A 513 19.78 8.38 -15.44
CA SER A 513 18.74 9.41 -15.54
C SER A 513 19.26 10.78 -15.99
N TRP A 514 20.58 11.00 -15.91
CA TRP A 514 21.24 12.25 -16.34
C TRP A 514 21.66 12.23 -17.81
N CYS A 515 22.54 11.30 -18.16
CA CYS A 515 23.12 11.21 -19.51
C CYS A 515 22.38 10.23 -20.43
N GLN A 516 21.39 9.49 -19.95
CA GLN A 516 20.60 8.48 -20.66
C GLN A 516 21.40 7.29 -21.19
N GLN A 517 22.67 7.13 -20.76
CA GLN A 517 23.51 6.01 -21.14
C GLN A 517 23.08 4.74 -20.38
N GLU A 518 23.02 3.64 -21.10
CA GLU A 518 22.71 2.31 -20.58
C GLU A 518 24.02 1.63 -20.14
N LEU A 519 24.16 1.38 -18.84
CA LEU A 519 25.41 0.98 -18.22
C LEU A 519 25.27 -0.36 -17.51
N CYS A 520 26.30 -1.22 -17.62
CA CYS A 520 26.41 -2.43 -16.83
C CYS A 520 26.81 -2.10 -15.37
N PHE A 521 26.80 -3.10 -14.50
CA PHE A 521 27.13 -2.95 -13.08
C PHE A 521 28.54 -2.36 -12.89
N THR A 522 29.54 -2.83 -13.63
CA THR A 522 30.91 -2.33 -13.56
C THR A 522 30.97 -0.83 -13.84
N HIS A 523 30.38 -0.39 -14.95
CA HIS A 523 30.48 1.00 -15.39
C HIS A 523 29.58 1.93 -14.56
N PHE A 524 28.45 1.47 -14.06
CA PHE A 524 27.62 2.28 -13.18
C PHE A 524 28.12 2.29 -11.74
N PHE A 525 28.28 1.11 -11.12
CA PHE A 525 28.52 0.99 -9.69
C PHE A 525 30.01 0.98 -9.34
N LEU A 526 30.81 0.09 -9.95
CA LEU A 526 32.23 -0.02 -9.60
C LEU A 526 32.99 1.24 -9.98
N ASN A 527 32.80 1.76 -11.18
CA ASN A 527 33.42 2.98 -11.69
C ASN A 527 32.77 4.26 -11.15
N TYR A 528 31.73 4.15 -10.33
CA TYR A 528 31.03 5.27 -9.68
C TYR A 528 30.58 6.34 -10.68
N HIS A 529 29.64 5.97 -11.55
CA HIS A 529 29.06 6.86 -12.55
C HIS A 529 28.17 7.94 -11.91
N TYR A 530 28.79 9.02 -11.47
CA TYR A 530 28.15 10.11 -10.73
C TYR A 530 28.10 11.39 -11.56
N HIS A 531 26.96 12.13 -11.47
CA HIS A 531 26.73 13.41 -12.13
C HIS A 531 26.53 14.55 -11.14
#